data_db12863e197d8ae1dc6b14dd333e161d
#
_entry.id   db12863e197d8ae1dc6b14dd333e161d
#
_cell.length_a   1.000
_cell.length_b   1.000
_cell.length_c   1.000
_cell.angle_alpha   90.00
_cell.angle_beta   90.00
_cell.angle_gamma   90.00
#
_symmetry.space_group_name_H-M   'P 1'
#
loop_
_entity.id
_entity.type
_entity.pdbx_description
1 polymer ?
#
loop_
_entity_poly.entity_id
_entity_poly.type
_entity_poly.pdbx_seq_one_letter_code
_entity_poly.pdbx_strand_id
1 'polypeptide(L)'
;MTAKVRLNLPTSLWTAKDSARLALNTLAAIKLRTTRGVDANGRPFIPYSTNPIYVPYGGARLKPKGGRVSRSGRSVYYEGGYREYKSESRQHFVGSSALVDLTLSGALLNNLMVLQATDSYFIIGLTQEVRGYGYRVNAEREFLGLSPRDVNVLVSAVQAEITKKIKRGSK
;
A
#
# COMPACT_ATOMS: atom_id res chain seq x y z
N MET A 1 -11.87 -2.60 -4.38
CA MET A 1 -11.08 -3.61 -3.68
C MET A 1 -10.83 -3.16 -2.27
N THR A 2 -11.07 -4.02 -1.31
CA THR A 2 -10.98 -3.69 0.11
C THR A 2 -10.46 -4.90 0.87
N ALA A 3 -9.69 -4.68 1.93
CA ALA A 3 -9.42 -5.68 2.95
C ALA A 3 -10.39 -5.45 4.11
N LYS A 4 -11.22 -6.46 4.42
CA LYS A 4 -12.14 -6.44 5.56
C LYS A 4 -11.61 -7.34 6.65
N VAL A 5 -11.41 -6.76 7.83
CA VAL A 5 -11.01 -7.50 9.04
C VAL A 5 -12.21 -7.56 9.97
N ARG A 6 -12.63 -8.77 10.33
CA ARG A 6 -13.68 -9.02 11.32
C ARG A 6 -13.05 -9.25 12.69
N LEU A 7 -13.70 -8.71 13.71
CA LEU A 7 -13.28 -8.80 15.10
C LEU A 7 -14.39 -9.52 15.87
N ASN A 8 -14.11 -10.72 16.33
CA ASN A 8 -15.06 -11.48 17.15
C ASN A 8 -14.76 -11.24 18.65
N LEU A 9 -15.11 -10.05 19.13
CA LEU A 9 -14.81 -9.58 20.47
C LEU A 9 -16.09 -9.17 21.20
N PRO A 10 -16.14 -9.31 22.55
CA PRO A 10 -17.26 -8.84 23.34
C PRO A 10 -17.45 -7.32 23.18
N THR A 11 -18.65 -6.88 22.82
CA THR A 11 -18.97 -5.45 22.62
C THR A 11 -18.82 -4.63 23.91
N SER A 12 -18.92 -5.25 25.08
CA SER A 12 -18.65 -4.62 26.38
C SER A 12 -17.19 -4.21 26.58
N LEU A 13 -16.25 -4.88 25.87
CA LEU A 13 -14.81 -4.65 25.99
C LEU A 13 -14.20 -3.95 24.78
N TRP A 14 -14.93 -3.85 23.66
CA TRP A 14 -14.41 -3.34 22.41
C TRP A 14 -15.37 -2.36 21.74
N THR A 15 -14.88 -1.22 21.32
CA THR A 15 -15.67 -0.14 20.74
C THR A 15 -15.26 0.17 19.30
N ALA A 16 -16.09 0.88 18.55
CA ALA A 16 -15.75 1.38 17.22
C ALA A 16 -14.48 2.25 17.22
N LYS A 17 -14.22 2.99 18.31
CA LYS A 17 -12.99 3.78 18.48
C LYS A 17 -11.73 2.90 18.56
N ASP A 18 -11.83 1.76 19.23
CA ASP A 18 -10.73 0.80 19.34
C ASP A 18 -10.45 0.17 17.97
N SER A 19 -11.50 -0.21 17.24
CA SER A 19 -11.40 -0.71 15.85
C SER A 19 -10.80 0.32 14.92
N ALA A 20 -11.17 1.59 15.02
CA ALA A 20 -10.59 2.66 14.20
C ALA A 20 -9.09 2.83 14.46
N ARG A 21 -8.67 2.80 15.72
CA ARG A 21 -7.24 2.85 16.09
C ARG A 21 -6.48 1.63 15.57
N LEU A 22 -7.05 0.44 15.71
CA LEU A 22 -6.48 -0.79 15.19
C LEU A 22 -6.36 -0.74 13.65
N ALA A 23 -7.39 -0.23 12.97
CA ALA A 23 -7.40 -0.05 11.52
C ALA A 23 -6.30 0.90 11.04
N LEU A 24 -6.06 2.00 11.74
CA LEU A 24 -4.97 2.94 11.42
C LEU A 24 -3.59 2.28 11.57
N ASN A 25 -3.37 1.51 12.63
CA ASN A 25 -2.13 0.76 12.83
C ASN A 25 -1.94 -0.29 11.72
N THR A 26 -3.01 -0.98 11.35
CA THR A 26 -3.02 -1.96 10.26
C THR A 26 -2.71 -1.29 8.91
N LEU A 27 -3.32 -0.15 8.64
CA LEU A 27 -3.04 0.64 7.45
C LEU A 27 -1.56 1.05 7.38
N ALA A 28 -0.99 1.51 8.49
CA ALA A 28 0.42 1.86 8.58
C ALA A 28 1.32 0.65 8.30
N ALA A 29 0.98 -0.52 8.85
CA ALA A 29 1.72 -1.77 8.62
C ALA A 29 1.68 -2.19 7.14
N ILE A 30 0.50 -2.15 6.49
CA ILE A 30 0.35 -2.43 5.06
C ILE A 30 1.21 -1.47 4.23
N LYS A 31 1.14 -0.16 4.49
CA LYS A 31 1.93 0.84 3.77
C LYS A 31 3.43 0.59 3.94
N LEU A 32 3.88 0.37 5.17
CA LEU A 32 5.29 0.12 5.48
C LEU A 32 5.80 -1.17 4.82
N ARG A 33 5.04 -2.26 4.86
CA ARG A 33 5.38 -3.51 4.19
C ARG A 33 5.49 -3.31 2.67
N THR A 34 4.51 -2.64 2.08
CA THR A 34 4.47 -2.37 0.64
C THR A 34 5.65 -1.51 0.18
N THR A 35 6.01 -0.47 0.93
CA THR A 35 7.19 0.37 0.61
C THR A 35 8.51 -0.37 0.78
N ARG A 36 8.52 -1.47 1.53
CA ARG A 36 9.67 -2.38 1.66
C ARG A 36 9.70 -3.46 0.57
N GLY A 37 8.79 -3.43 -0.37
CA GLY A 37 8.78 -4.35 -1.50
C GLY A 37 8.19 -5.72 -1.18
N VAL A 38 7.32 -5.84 -0.16
CA VAL A 38 6.78 -7.11 0.31
C VAL A 38 5.26 -7.15 0.11
N ASP A 39 4.75 -8.26 -0.42
CA ASP A 39 3.34 -8.51 -0.70
C ASP A 39 2.52 -8.90 0.55
N ALA A 40 1.22 -9.11 0.37
CA ALA A 40 0.31 -9.54 1.44
C ALA A 40 0.60 -10.95 1.96
N ASN A 41 1.38 -11.75 1.25
CA ASN A 41 1.81 -13.09 1.67
C ASN A 41 3.17 -13.09 2.38
N GLY A 42 3.79 -11.91 2.52
CA GLY A 42 5.12 -11.77 3.12
C GLY A 42 6.27 -12.07 2.16
N ARG A 43 6.02 -12.11 0.83
CA ARG A 43 7.01 -12.40 -0.21
C ARG A 43 7.45 -11.11 -0.90
N PRO A 44 8.66 -11.05 -1.46
CA PRO A 44 9.06 -9.93 -2.32
C PRO A 44 8.12 -9.78 -3.50
N PHE A 45 7.80 -8.54 -3.89
CA PHE A 45 7.05 -8.29 -5.13
C PHE A 45 7.80 -8.77 -6.36
N ILE A 46 7.04 -9.19 -7.38
CA ILE A 46 7.57 -9.47 -8.71
C ILE A 46 8.28 -8.20 -9.23
N PRO A 47 9.52 -8.32 -9.74
CA PRO A 47 10.27 -7.20 -10.27
C PRO A 47 9.51 -6.40 -11.34
N TYR A 48 9.87 -5.12 -11.49
CA TYR A 48 9.35 -4.33 -12.60
C TYR A 48 9.86 -4.84 -13.94
N SER A 49 9.02 -4.70 -14.97
CA SER A 49 9.37 -5.09 -16.33
C SER A 49 10.61 -4.33 -16.83
N THR A 50 11.49 -5.08 -17.49
CA THR A 50 12.64 -4.56 -18.24
C THR A 50 12.38 -4.50 -19.75
N ASN A 51 11.16 -4.91 -20.20
CA ASN A 51 10.79 -4.79 -21.60
C ASN A 51 10.70 -3.32 -22.00
N PRO A 52 11.27 -2.93 -23.15
CA PRO A 52 11.28 -1.55 -23.60
C PRO A 52 9.89 -0.92 -23.63
N ILE A 53 9.79 0.33 -23.20
CA ILE A 53 8.53 1.07 -23.18
C ILE A 53 8.67 2.50 -23.72
N TYR A 54 7.56 3.04 -24.23
CA TYR A 54 7.40 4.46 -24.49
C TYR A 54 6.52 5.09 -23.43
N VAL A 55 6.98 6.16 -22.80
CA VAL A 55 6.22 6.94 -21.81
C VAL A 55 5.86 8.29 -22.42
N PRO A 56 4.57 8.72 -22.41
CA PRO A 56 4.17 10.01 -22.95
C PRO A 56 4.93 11.17 -22.31
N TYR A 57 5.49 12.07 -23.12
CA TYR A 57 6.17 13.27 -22.65
C TYR A 57 5.16 14.41 -22.48
N GLY A 58 4.82 14.73 -21.25
CA GLY A 58 3.94 15.86 -20.95
C GLY A 58 2.50 15.54 -20.54
N GLY A 59 2.08 14.27 -20.57
CA GLY A 59 0.72 13.87 -20.12
C GLY A 59 0.64 13.36 -18.69
N ALA A 60 1.77 13.04 -18.06
CA ALA A 60 1.81 12.52 -16.70
C ALA A 60 2.08 13.64 -15.68
N ARG A 61 1.56 13.48 -14.45
CA ARG A 61 1.87 14.35 -13.31
C ARG A 61 3.38 14.45 -13.02
N LEU A 62 4.16 13.49 -13.50
CA LEU A 62 5.62 13.48 -13.46
C LEU A 62 6.14 13.50 -14.89
N LYS A 63 6.91 14.56 -15.24
CA LYS A 63 7.63 14.57 -16.51
C LYS A 63 8.68 13.47 -16.49
N PRO A 64 8.75 12.61 -17.55
CA PRO A 64 9.79 11.60 -17.67
C PRO A 64 11.16 12.26 -17.63
N LYS A 65 12.09 11.69 -16.87
CA LYS A 65 13.50 12.05 -16.85
C LYS A 65 14.31 10.88 -17.40
N GLY A 66 15.44 11.15 -18.00
CA GLY A 66 16.27 10.15 -18.67
C GLY A 66 15.63 9.55 -19.93
N GLY A 67 16.12 8.41 -20.36
CA GLY A 67 15.67 7.78 -21.58
C GLY A 67 16.03 8.57 -22.85
N ARG A 68 15.47 8.15 -23.99
CA ARG A 68 15.67 8.82 -25.28
C ARG A 68 14.37 9.43 -25.76
N VAL A 69 14.35 10.74 -26.01
CA VAL A 69 13.18 11.41 -26.58
C VAL A 69 12.89 10.85 -27.96
N SER A 70 11.64 10.47 -28.22
CA SER A 70 11.20 9.99 -29.53
C SER A 70 11.35 11.08 -30.60
N ARG A 71 11.47 10.66 -31.88
CA ARG A 71 11.61 11.61 -33.02
C ARG A 71 10.46 12.63 -33.10
N SER A 72 9.26 12.25 -32.62
CA SER A 72 8.10 13.15 -32.58
C SER A 72 8.09 14.10 -31.38
N GLY A 73 9.01 13.98 -30.42
CA GLY A 73 9.03 14.75 -29.18
C GLY A 73 7.87 14.46 -28.21
N ARG A 74 6.99 13.50 -28.53
CA ARG A 74 5.75 13.21 -27.76
C ARG A 74 5.92 12.14 -26.70
N SER A 75 7.02 11.38 -26.74
CA SER A 75 7.30 10.29 -25.80
C SER A 75 8.77 10.15 -25.51
N VAL A 76 9.09 9.49 -24.41
CA VAL A 76 10.44 9.09 -24.04
C VAL A 76 10.52 7.57 -24.07
N TYR A 77 11.54 7.06 -24.75
CA TYR A 77 11.83 5.63 -24.87
C TYR A 77 12.78 5.22 -23.75
N TYR A 78 12.44 4.15 -23.06
CA TYR A 78 13.26 3.49 -22.05
C TYR A 78 13.55 2.07 -22.48
N GLU A 79 14.80 1.77 -22.75
CA GLU A 79 15.27 0.45 -23.20
C GLU A 79 15.16 -0.59 -22.08
N GLY A 80 15.49 -0.21 -20.84
CA GLY A 80 15.35 -1.03 -19.62
C GLY A 80 13.94 -1.03 -19.04
N GLY A 81 12.93 -0.59 -19.82
CA GLY A 81 11.52 -0.71 -19.50
C GLY A 81 11.04 0.16 -18.34
N TYR A 82 9.99 -0.31 -17.67
CA TYR A 82 9.41 0.43 -16.54
C TYR A 82 10.38 0.56 -15.36
N ARG A 83 11.29 -0.39 -15.19
CA ARG A 83 12.33 -0.34 -14.16
C ARG A 83 13.25 0.86 -14.35
N GLU A 84 13.74 1.09 -15.55
CA GLU A 84 14.59 2.23 -15.91
C GLU A 84 13.81 3.54 -15.76
N TYR A 85 12.61 3.63 -16.34
CA TYR A 85 11.74 4.81 -16.22
C TYR A 85 11.54 5.21 -14.76
N LYS A 86 11.19 4.26 -13.90
CA LYS A 86 10.95 4.54 -12.48
C LYS A 86 12.22 5.01 -11.78
N SER A 87 13.35 4.39 -12.07
CA SER A 87 14.64 4.73 -11.50
C SER A 87 15.04 6.16 -11.81
N GLU A 88 14.94 6.56 -13.05
CA GLU A 88 15.32 7.89 -13.49
C GLU A 88 14.31 8.97 -13.09
N SER A 89 13.03 8.67 -13.15
CA SER A 89 11.97 9.60 -12.72
C SER A 89 11.99 9.89 -11.22
N ARG A 90 12.64 9.05 -10.41
CA ARG A 90 12.71 9.17 -8.95
C ARG A 90 14.07 9.55 -8.39
N GLN A 91 15.00 10.01 -9.21
CA GLN A 91 16.35 10.39 -8.75
C GLN A 91 16.40 11.36 -7.56
N HIS A 92 15.32 12.09 -7.31
CA HIS A 92 15.20 13.02 -6.18
C HIS A 92 14.45 12.47 -4.96
N PHE A 93 13.92 11.24 -5.02
CA PHE A 93 13.26 10.61 -3.88
C PHE A 93 14.18 9.57 -3.27
N VAL A 94 14.40 9.69 -1.96
CA VAL A 94 15.21 8.75 -1.18
C VAL A 94 14.60 7.35 -1.29
N GLY A 95 15.30 6.44 -1.93
CA GLY A 95 14.90 5.05 -2.08
C GLY A 95 15.45 4.44 -3.36
N SER A 96 16.11 3.30 -3.23
CA SER A 96 16.71 2.58 -4.35
C SER A 96 15.68 2.23 -5.42
N SER A 97 15.97 2.60 -6.63
CA SER A 97 15.19 2.32 -7.83
C SER A 97 14.98 0.84 -8.16
N ALA A 98 15.75 -0.05 -7.56
CA ALA A 98 15.64 -1.49 -7.76
C ALA A 98 14.48 -2.12 -6.96
N LEU A 99 14.01 -1.46 -5.91
CA LEU A 99 12.96 -1.97 -5.04
C LEU A 99 11.57 -1.72 -5.65
N VAL A 100 10.75 -2.77 -5.65
CA VAL A 100 9.34 -2.67 -6.06
C VAL A 100 8.52 -2.20 -4.85
N ASP A 101 8.46 -0.89 -4.65
CA ASP A 101 7.80 -0.24 -3.51
C ASP A 101 6.39 0.30 -3.82
N LEU A 102 5.89 0.04 -5.03
CA LEU A 102 4.62 0.53 -5.57
C LEU A 102 4.44 2.05 -5.50
N THR A 103 5.54 2.81 -5.39
CA THR A 103 5.54 4.25 -5.24
C THR A 103 6.24 4.92 -6.42
N LEU A 104 5.50 5.48 -7.37
CA LEU A 104 6.04 6.37 -8.41
C LEU A 104 5.73 7.83 -8.05
N SER A 105 4.45 8.17 -7.94
CA SER A 105 3.94 9.49 -7.53
C SER A 105 3.43 9.49 -6.08
N GLY A 106 3.40 8.33 -5.42
CA GLY A 106 2.74 8.16 -4.13
C GLY A 106 1.22 8.03 -4.19
N ALA A 107 0.60 8.26 -5.35
CA ALA A 107 -0.86 8.30 -5.47
C ALA A 107 -1.55 7.04 -4.94
N LEU A 108 -1.02 5.85 -5.24
CA LEU A 108 -1.62 4.59 -4.80
C LEU A 108 -1.69 4.48 -3.28
N LEU A 109 -0.56 4.64 -2.61
CA LEU A 109 -0.46 4.45 -1.16
C LEU A 109 -1.05 5.63 -0.38
N ASN A 110 -1.02 6.85 -0.93
CA ASN A 110 -1.65 8.01 -0.30
C ASN A 110 -3.18 7.90 -0.30
N ASN A 111 -3.76 7.23 -1.30
CA ASN A 111 -5.19 6.97 -1.40
C ASN A 111 -5.64 5.63 -0.77
N LEU A 112 -4.74 4.92 -0.11
CA LEU A 112 -5.09 3.78 0.74
C LEU A 112 -5.46 4.30 2.13
N MET A 113 -6.70 4.00 2.58
CA MET A 113 -7.26 4.56 3.81
C MET A 113 -8.21 3.58 4.52
N VAL A 114 -8.55 3.90 5.76
CA VAL A 114 -9.63 3.24 6.49
C VAL A 114 -10.95 3.79 5.95
N LEU A 115 -11.75 2.92 5.33
CA LEU A 115 -13.05 3.28 4.75
C LEU A 115 -14.18 3.18 5.77
N GLN A 116 -14.07 2.26 6.70
CA GLN A 116 -15.08 2.04 7.75
C GLN A 116 -14.44 1.37 8.96
N ALA A 117 -14.93 1.70 10.14
CA ALA A 117 -14.64 0.99 11.38
C ALA A 117 -15.88 0.95 12.27
N THR A 118 -16.23 -0.24 12.76
CA THR A 118 -17.31 -0.52 13.69
C THR A 118 -16.76 -1.26 14.91
N ASP A 119 -17.57 -1.64 15.85
CA ASP A 119 -17.16 -2.48 16.99
C ASP A 119 -16.75 -3.91 16.60
N SER A 120 -17.21 -4.40 15.45
CA SER A 120 -17.05 -5.79 15.02
C SER A 120 -16.18 -5.97 13.76
N TYR A 121 -15.85 -4.89 13.04
CA TYR A 121 -14.98 -4.96 11.87
C TYR A 121 -14.42 -3.60 11.48
N PHE A 122 -13.39 -3.61 10.65
CA PHE A 122 -12.95 -2.46 9.90
C PHE A 122 -12.61 -2.82 8.44
N ILE A 123 -12.64 -1.83 7.57
CA ILE A 123 -12.36 -1.95 6.14
C ILE A 123 -11.27 -0.96 5.76
N ILE A 124 -10.21 -1.48 5.16
CA ILE A 124 -9.15 -0.69 4.52
C ILE A 124 -9.30 -0.85 3.00
N GLY A 125 -9.18 0.22 2.26
CA GLY A 125 -9.31 0.17 0.81
C GLY A 125 -8.84 1.45 0.14
N LEU A 126 -8.91 1.44 -1.19
CA LEU A 126 -8.54 2.56 -2.03
C LEU A 126 -9.74 3.50 -2.25
N THR A 127 -9.47 4.81 -2.31
CA THR A 127 -10.46 5.79 -2.73
C THR A 127 -10.90 5.54 -4.18
N GLN A 128 -12.04 6.10 -4.56
CA GLN A 128 -12.61 5.90 -5.89
C GLN A 128 -11.68 6.36 -7.01
N GLU A 129 -10.93 7.43 -6.78
CA GLU A 129 -10.00 8.03 -7.76
C GLU A 129 -8.93 7.07 -8.28
N VAL A 130 -8.40 6.20 -7.41
CA VAL A 130 -7.30 5.28 -7.75
C VAL A 130 -7.74 3.81 -7.80
N ARG A 131 -9.03 3.54 -7.54
CA ARG A 131 -9.54 2.17 -7.41
C ARG A 131 -9.26 1.30 -8.63
N GLY A 132 -9.56 1.79 -9.84
CA GLY A 132 -9.34 1.04 -11.08
C GLY A 132 -7.88 0.73 -11.36
N TYR A 133 -7.00 1.69 -11.12
CA TYR A 133 -5.55 1.50 -11.20
C TYR A 133 -5.05 0.53 -10.12
N GLY A 134 -5.48 0.74 -8.89
CA GLY A 134 -5.09 -0.08 -7.75
C GLY A 134 -5.52 -1.55 -7.89
N TYR A 135 -6.65 -1.81 -8.54
CA TYR A 135 -7.08 -3.18 -8.88
C TYR A 135 -6.07 -3.91 -9.75
N ARG A 136 -5.61 -3.26 -10.83
CA ARG A 136 -4.62 -3.84 -11.74
C ARG A 136 -3.29 -4.09 -11.03
N VAL A 137 -2.83 -3.11 -10.25
CA VAL A 137 -1.59 -3.26 -9.49
C VAL A 137 -1.70 -4.40 -8.49
N ASN A 138 -2.82 -4.52 -7.78
CA ASN A 138 -3.00 -5.58 -6.78
C ASN A 138 -3.15 -6.98 -7.41
N ALA A 139 -3.68 -7.09 -8.62
CA ALA A 139 -3.77 -8.36 -9.33
C ALA A 139 -2.38 -8.92 -9.68
N GLU A 140 -1.42 -8.03 -9.98
CA GLU A 140 -0.04 -8.41 -10.28
C GLU A 140 0.84 -8.50 -9.02
N ARG A 141 0.57 -7.63 -8.06
CA ARG A 141 1.36 -7.44 -6.83
C ARG A 141 0.42 -7.25 -5.67
N GLU A 142 0.03 -8.33 -5.04
CA GLU A 142 -0.96 -8.33 -3.96
C GLU A 142 -0.44 -7.55 -2.74
N PHE A 143 -0.72 -6.25 -2.69
CA PHE A 143 -0.31 -5.39 -1.57
C PHE A 143 -1.42 -5.20 -0.54
N LEU A 144 -2.70 -5.28 -0.96
CA LEU A 144 -3.85 -5.06 -0.10
C LEU A 144 -4.31 -6.38 0.53
N GLY A 145 -3.87 -6.61 1.73
CA GLY A 145 -4.15 -7.79 2.54
C GLY A 145 -3.30 -7.78 3.80
N LEU A 146 -3.46 -8.76 4.65
CA LEU A 146 -2.68 -8.95 5.87
C LEU A 146 -1.73 -10.13 5.68
N SER A 147 -0.45 -9.89 5.85
CA SER A 147 0.51 -10.98 5.95
C SER A 147 0.36 -11.73 7.28
N PRO A 148 0.86 -12.97 7.39
CA PRO A 148 0.87 -13.68 8.68
C PRO A 148 1.52 -12.86 9.80
N ARG A 149 2.55 -12.09 9.49
CA ARG A 149 3.20 -11.19 10.45
C ARG A 149 2.26 -10.04 10.86
N ASP A 150 1.54 -9.45 9.91
CA ASP A 150 0.57 -8.38 10.23
C ASP A 150 -0.54 -8.91 11.13
N VAL A 151 -1.03 -10.12 10.88
CA VAL A 151 -2.05 -10.78 11.73
C VAL A 151 -1.53 -10.99 13.15
N ASN A 152 -0.30 -11.48 13.32
CA ASN A 152 0.27 -11.68 14.65
C ASN A 152 0.41 -10.36 15.42
N VAL A 153 0.86 -9.29 14.75
CA VAL A 153 0.93 -7.94 15.35
C VAL A 153 -0.46 -7.45 15.75
N LEU A 154 -1.46 -7.65 14.90
CA LEU A 154 -2.85 -7.30 15.16
C LEU A 154 -3.40 -8.03 16.39
N VAL A 155 -3.23 -9.35 16.46
CA VAL A 155 -3.70 -10.18 17.59
C VAL A 155 -3.04 -9.70 18.89
N SER A 156 -1.73 -9.47 18.87
CA SER A 156 -1.00 -8.96 20.05
C SER A 156 -1.51 -7.58 20.50
N ALA A 157 -1.81 -6.69 19.55
CA ALA A 157 -2.35 -5.37 19.86
C ALA A 157 -3.76 -5.45 20.49
N VAL A 158 -4.62 -6.32 19.96
CA VAL A 158 -5.96 -6.58 20.53
C VAL A 158 -5.86 -7.13 21.94
N GLN A 159 -5.01 -8.15 22.15
CA GLN A 159 -4.81 -8.76 23.48
C GLN A 159 -4.32 -7.74 24.51
N ALA A 160 -3.34 -6.92 24.14
CA ALA A 160 -2.81 -5.87 25.02
C ALA A 160 -3.89 -4.84 25.42
N GLU A 161 -4.73 -4.43 24.47
CA GLU A 161 -5.80 -3.46 24.75
C GLU A 161 -6.90 -4.05 25.63
N ILE A 162 -7.33 -5.29 25.38
CA ILE A 162 -8.30 -5.99 26.22
C ILE A 162 -7.76 -6.15 27.64
N THR A 163 -6.52 -6.61 27.81
CA THR A 163 -5.87 -6.76 29.11
C THR A 163 -5.84 -5.43 29.88
N LYS A 164 -5.53 -4.34 29.17
CA LYS A 164 -5.52 -2.99 29.78
C LYS A 164 -6.90 -2.57 30.26
N LYS A 165 -7.97 -2.87 29.50
CA LYS A 165 -9.35 -2.53 29.87
C LYS A 165 -9.83 -3.35 31.06
N ILE A 166 -9.56 -4.66 31.09
CA ILE A 166 -9.90 -5.51 32.23
C ILE A 166 -9.24 -4.98 33.52
N LYS A 167 -7.94 -4.68 33.47
CA LYS A 167 -7.23 -4.11 34.65
C LYS A 167 -7.76 -2.76 35.11
N ARG A 168 -8.34 -1.97 34.22
CA ARG A 168 -8.97 -0.68 34.56
C ARG A 168 -10.36 -0.82 35.13
N GLY A 169 -11.12 -1.81 34.70
CA GLY A 169 -12.46 -2.09 35.23
C GLY A 169 -12.46 -2.84 36.55
N SER A 170 -11.31 -3.36 36.98
CA SER A 170 -11.11 -4.07 38.26
C SER A 170 -10.66 -3.16 39.41
N LYS A 171 -10.58 -1.85 39.17
CA LYS A 171 -10.33 -0.80 40.17
C LYS A 171 -11.62 0.01 40.41
#